data_f651c54415fa2c8fba17e1193e4bf0cc
#
_entry.id   f651c54415fa2c8fba17e1193e4bf0cc
#
_cell.length_a   1.000
_cell.length_b   1.000
_cell.length_c   1.000
_cell.angle_alpha   90.00
_cell.angle_beta   90.00
_cell.angle_gamma   90.00
#
_symmetry.space_group_name_H-M   'P 1'
#
loop_
_entity.id
_entity.type
_entity.pdbx_description
1 polymer ?
#
loop_
_entity_poly.entity_id
_entity_poly.type
_entity_poly.pdbx_seq_one_letter_code
_entity_poly.pdbx_strand_id
1 'polypeptide(L)'
;MAEKEKFDRSLEHVNIGTIGHVDHGKTTLTAAITKTLALKGDADFMDYSSIDKAPEEKARGITINTAHVEYHTEKRHYAHVDCPGHADYIKNMITGAAQMDGAILVVAATDGPMPQTREHILLARQVGVPKIVVFMNKCDMVDDSELLDLVEMEIRELLDSQDFDGENAPIVRGSALKALESTSTDVTAPEYACIWELMDAVDSYIPTPDRAADKPFLMPVEDVMTISGRGTVATGRVERGTAHVGDQMEIVGIKPEKMTTTITGLEMFRKSLEFAQAGDNIGALLRGVDRDQIERGQVIAVPGSVHPYTTFDGHVYVLKKEEGGRHTPFFNNYRPQFYFRTTDVTGIITLPEGTEMCMPGDNVDMHVELITPVAMEEGMRFAIREGGHTVGSGVVSKIEK
;
A
#
# COMPACT_ATOMS: atom_id res chain seq x y z
N MET A 1 25.92 14.78 -18.43
CA MET A 1 24.55 14.28 -18.17
C MET A 1 23.67 15.49 -18.04
N ALA A 2 22.50 15.53 -18.64
CA ALA A 2 21.56 16.63 -18.40
C ALA A 2 21.23 16.67 -16.90
N GLU A 3 21.20 17.85 -16.34
CA GLU A 3 20.83 18.07 -14.93
C GLU A 3 19.35 17.65 -14.79
N LYS A 4 19.05 16.77 -13.85
CA LYS A 4 17.67 16.33 -13.62
C LYS A 4 16.88 17.47 -13.00
N GLU A 5 15.62 17.55 -13.35
CA GLU A 5 14.67 18.45 -12.72
C GLU A 5 14.62 18.18 -11.20
N LYS A 6 14.55 19.24 -10.42
CA LYS A 6 14.38 19.14 -8.97
C LYS A 6 12.92 18.94 -8.63
N PHE A 7 12.64 18.11 -7.64
CA PHE A 7 11.29 17.91 -7.13
C PHE A 7 10.84 19.18 -6.37
N ASP A 8 9.64 19.67 -6.70
CA ASP A 8 9.03 20.82 -6.03
C ASP A 8 8.25 20.36 -4.78
N ARG A 9 8.55 20.93 -3.62
CA ARG A 9 7.92 20.65 -2.33
C ARG A 9 6.95 21.77 -1.88
N SER A 10 6.48 22.61 -2.81
CA SER A 10 5.55 23.70 -2.48
C SER A 10 4.18 23.21 -2.00
N LEU A 11 3.75 22.03 -2.45
CA LEU A 11 2.51 21.38 -2.06
C LEU A 11 2.76 20.26 -1.03
N GLU A 12 1.79 20.05 -0.13
CA GLU A 12 1.82 18.92 0.79
C GLU A 12 1.74 17.61 0.03
N HIS A 13 2.66 16.70 0.33
CA HIS A 13 2.72 15.38 -0.30
C HIS A 13 1.86 14.36 0.45
N VAL A 14 0.98 13.67 -0.29
CA VAL A 14 0.08 12.63 0.24
C VAL A 14 0.16 11.39 -0.65
N ASN A 15 0.28 10.22 -0.03
CA ASN A 15 0.25 8.95 -0.73
C ASN A 15 -1.17 8.39 -0.68
N ILE A 16 -1.77 8.18 -1.84
CA ILE A 16 -3.06 7.49 -1.96
C ILE A 16 -2.94 6.30 -2.89
N GLY A 17 -3.95 5.47 -2.95
CA GLY A 17 -3.95 4.41 -3.94
C GLY A 17 -5.32 3.78 -4.12
N THR A 18 -5.48 3.05 -5.21
CA THR A 18 -6.67 2.31 -5.54
C THR A 18 -6.63 0.90 -5.00
N ILE A 19 -7.69 0.51 -4.28
CA ILE A 19 -7.92 -0.85 -3.77
C ILE A 19 -9.30 -1.34 -4.21
N GLY A 20 -9.55 -2.63 -4.16
CA GLY A 20 -10.83 -3.22 -4.53
C GLY A 20 -10.68 -4.48 -5.40
N HIS A 21 -11.78 -5.09 -5.74
CA HIS A 21 -11.83 -6.36 -6.47
C HIS A 21 -11.21 -6.27 -7.87
N VAL A 22 -10.78 -7.42 -8.43
CA VAL A 22 -10.39 -7.53 -9.84
C VAL A 22 -11.57 -7.10 -10.74
N ASP A 23 -11.29 -6.50 -11.88
CA ASP A 23 -12.27 -6.02 -12.88
C ASP A 23 -13.25 -4.91 -12.42
N HIS A 24 -13.10 -4.38 -11.21
CA HIS A 24 -13.86 -3.21 -10.76
C HIS A 24 -13.38 -1.88 -11.36
N GLY A 25 -12.25 -1.88 -12.10
CA GLY A 25 -11.77 -0.74 -12.88
C GLY A 25 -10.82 0.19 -12.15
N LYS A 26 -9.99 -0.33 -11.22
CA LYS A 26 -8.96 0.45 -10.49
C LYS A 26 -7.99 1.15 -11.43
N THR A 27 -7.31 0.40 -12.29
CA THR A 27 -6.35 0.93 -13.25
C THR A 27 -7.00 1.87 -14.28
N THR A 28 -8.26 1.56 -14.68
CA THR A 28 -9.05 2.46 -15.53
C THR A 28 -9.33 3.79 -14.83
N LEU A 29 -9.65 3.77 -13.53
CA LEU A 29 -9.85 4.97 -12.73
C LEU A 29 -8.55 5.76 -12.59
N THR A 30 -7.43 5.09 -12.31
CA THR A 30 -6.10 5.73 -12.24
C THR A 30 -5.76 6.45 -13.55
N ALA A 31 -5.99 5.79 -14.70
CA ALA A 31 -5.79 6.41 -16.01
C ALA A 31 -6.76 7.59 -16.25
N ALA A 32 -8.04 7.47 -15.84
CA ALA A 32 -9.03 8.54 -15.95
C ALA A 32 -8.67 9.77 -15.11
N ILE A 33 -8.14 9.56 -13.89
CA ILE A 33 -7.64 10.63 -13.02
C ILE A 33 -6.51 11.39 -13.72
N THR A 34 -5.46 10.69 -14.18
CA THR A 34 -4.32 11.35 -14.85
C THR A 34 -4.75 12.09 -16.11
N LYS A 35 -5.67 11.53 -16.89
CA LYS A 35 -6.22 12.20 -18.08
C LYS A 35 -6.97 13.48 -17.74
N THR A 36 -7.86 13.41 -16.75
CA THR A 36 -8.69 14.55 -16.36
C THR A 36 -7.84 15.68 -15.79
N LEU A 37 -6.88 15.36 -14.92
CA LEU A 37 -5.97 16.36 -14.35
C LEU A 37 -5.02 16.93 -15.39
N ALA A 38 -4.59 16.13 -16.39
CA ALA A 38 -3.76 16.62 -17.51
C ALA A 38 -4.44 17.74 -18.33
N LEU A 39 -5.78 17.82 -18.35
CA LEU A 39 -6.50 18.92 -19.00
C LEU A 39 -6.21 20.28 -18.36
N LYS A 40 -5.86 20.32 -17.06
CA LYS A 40 -5.41 21.53 -16.36
C LYS A 40 -3.89 21.67 -16.29
N GLY A 41 -3.13 20.68 -16.74
CA GLY A 41 -1.67 20.61 -16.59
C GLY A 41 -1.20 20.09 -15.23
N ASP A 42 -2.10 19.49 -14.47
CA ASP A 42 -1.86 19.01 -13.10
C ASP A 42 -1.35 17.55 -13.05
N ALA A 43 -1.19 16.92 -14.20
CA ALA A 43 -0.64 15.57 -14.36
C ALA A 43 -0.05 15.35 -15.77
N ASP A 44 0.83 14.36 -15.88
CA ASP A 44 1.15 13.72 -17.15
C ASP A 44 0.14 12.60 -17.40
N PHE A 45 -0.58 12.64 -18.53
CA PHE A 45 -1.51 11.57 -18.85
C PHE A 45 -0.79 10.23 -19.00
N MET A 46 -1.26 9.24 -18.27
CA MET A 46 -0.83 7.85 -18.36
C MET A 46 -1.99 6.96 -18.80
N ASP A 47 -1.87 6.38 -19.98
CA ASP A 47 -2.85 5.41 -20.46
C ASP A 47 -2.75 4.08 -19.68
N TYR A 48 -3.77 3.24 -19.79
CA TYR A 48 -3.84 1.94 -19.15
C TYR A 48 -2.58 1.08 -19.40
N SER A 49 -2.09 1.06 -20.66
CA SER A 49 -0.93 0.26 -21.07
C SER A 49 0.40 0.80 -20.54
N SER A 50 0.41 2.04 -20.09
CA SER A 50 1.55 2.71 -19.46
C SER A 50 1.58 2.52 -17.95
N ILE A 51 0.44 2.18 -17.33
CA ILE A 51 0.32 1.79 -15.92
C ILE A 51 0.67 0.30 -15.80
N ASP A 52 -0.06 -0.59 -16.46
CA ASP A 52 0.20 -2.04 -16.52
C ASP A 52 1.25 -2.35 -17.60
N LYS A 53 2.53 -2.33 -17.22
CA LYS A 53 3.66 -2.39 -18.17
C LYS A 53 4.15 -3.78 -18.46
N ALA A 54 4.03 -4.70 -17.49
CA ALA A 54 4.59 -6.03 -17.62
C ALA A 54 3.90 -6.83 -18.74
N PRO A 55 4.63 -7.65 -19.51
CA PRO A 55 4.04 -8.48 -20.56
C PRO A 55 2.91 -9.39 -20.06
N GLU A 56 3.04 -9.92 -18.83
CA GLU A 56 2.00 -10.75 -18.21
C GLU A 56 0.74 -9.95 -17.85
N GLU A 57 0.89 -8.72 -17.37
CA GLU A 57 -0.22 -7.80 -17.08
C GLU A 57 -1.04 -7.54 -18.34
N LYS A 58 -0.34 -7.21 -19.43
CA LYS A 58 -0.97 -6.98 -20.75
C LYS A 58 -1.63 -8.23 -21.32
N ALA A 59 -1.02 -9.40 -21.13
CA ALA A 59 -1.54 -10.65 -21.66
C ALA A 59 -2.80 -11.12 -20.90
N ARG A 60 -2.87 -10.86 -19.59
CA ARG A 60 -3.97 -11.28 -18.72
C ARG A 60 -5.03 -10.19 -18.51
N GLY A 61 -4.72 -8.92 -18.82
CA GLY A 61 -5.59 -7.77 -18.55
C GLY A 61 -5.80 -7.49 -17.06
N ILE A 62 -4.84 -7.85 -16.21
CA ILE A 62 -4.90 -7.65 -14.75
C ILE A 62 -3.60 -7.04 -14.25
N THR A 63 -3.70 -6.17 -13.25
CA THR A 63 -2.55 -5.61 -12.55
C THR A 63 -1.93 -6.68 -11.65
N ILE A 64 -0.62 -6.88 -11.77
CA ILE A 64 0.17 -7.83 -10.98
C ILE A 64 1.05 -7.09 -9.98
N ASN A 65 1.77 -6.08 -10.45
CA ASN A 65 2.66 -5.25 -9.65
C ASN A 65 2.01 -3.92 -9.32
N THR A 66 2.41 -3.32 -8.21
CA THR A 66 2.01 -1.94 -7.90
C THR A 66 2.62 -0.98 -8.90
N ALA A 67 1.81 -0.07 -9.42
CA ALA A 67 2.28 1.03 -10.25
C ALA A 67 2.17 2.36 -9.49
N HIS A 68 3.17 3.22 -9.66
CA HIS A 68 3.18 4.55 -9.04
C HIS A 68 2.97 5.62 -10.10
N VAL A 69 2.01 6.49 -9.84
CA VAL A 69 1.62 7.60 -10.71
C VAL A 69 1.67 8.90 -9.91
N GLU A 70 2.15 9.97 -10.53
CA GLU A 70 2.27 11.30 -9.93
C GLU A 70 1.22 12.24 -10.53
N TYR A 71 0.56 13.02 -9.67
CA TYR A 71 -0.27 14.14 -10.06
C TYR A 71 -0.48 15.12 -8.90
N HIS A 72 -1.06 16.26 -9.15
CA HIS A 72 -1.40 17.23 -8.11
C HIS A 72 -2.78 17.84 -8.32
N THR A 73 -3.32 18.40 -7.26
CA THR A 73 -4.45 19.34 -7.26
C THR A 73 -3.92 20.71 -6.90
N GLU A 74 -4.80 21.69 -6.82
CA GLU A 74 -4.44 23.02 -6.29
C GLU A 74 -3.96 22.99 -4.82
N LYS A 75 -4.33 21.94 -4.07
CA LYS A 75 -4.06 21.81 -2.63
C LYS A 75 -2.90 20.89 -2.31
N ARG A 76 -2.71 19.79 -3.07
CA ARG A 76 -1.83 18.70 -2.69
C ARG A 76 -1.12 18.06 -3.88
N HIS A 77 0.07 17.54 -3.62
CA HIS A 77 0.79 16.64 -4.50
C HIS A 77 0.51 15.20 -4.10
N TYR A 78 0.16 14.34 -5.07
CA TYR A 78 -0.19 12.94 -4.84
C TYR A 78 0.81 11.99 -5.48
N ALA A 79 1.29 11.02 -4.69
CA ALA A 79 1.79 9.76 -5.19
C ALA A 79 0.65 8.74 -5.14
N HIS A 80 0.22 8.26 -6.28
CA HIS A 80 -0.88 7.30 -6.39
C HIS A 80 -0.33 5.91 -6.68
N VAL A 81 -0.69 4.95 -5.82
CA VAL A 81 -0.32 3.54 -5.93
C VAL A 81 -1.49 2.76 -6.50
N ASP A 82 -1.38 2.29 -7.73
CA ASP A 82 -2.36 1.37 -8.29
C ASP A 82 -2.07 -0.06 -7.84
N CYS A 83 -2.99 -0.65 -7.08
CA CYS A 83 -2.83 -1.96 -6.45
C CYS A 83 -3.49 -3.07 -7.27
N PRO A 84 -2.88 -4.29 -7.31
CA PRO A 84 -3.53 -5.45 -7.89
C PRO A 84 -4.82 -5.81 -7.16
N GLY A 85 -5.81 -6.32 -7.89
CA GLY A 85 -7.10 -6.74 -7.33
C GLY A 85 -7.25 -8.25 -7.15
N HIS A 86 -6.38 -9.05 -7.77
CA HIS A 86 -6.50 -10.50 -7.76
C HIS A 86 -5.87 -11.11 -6.51
N ALA A 87 -6.51 -12.14 -5.94
CA ALA A 87 -6.08 -12.79 -4.69
C ALA A 87 -4.64 -13.34 -4.76
N ASP A 88 -4.17 -13.81 -5.92
CA ASP A 88 -2.79 -14.31 -6.09
C ASP A 88 -1.72 -13.24 -5.85
N TYR A 89 -2.07 -11.97 -5.99
CA TYR A 89 -1.14 -10.84 -5.88
C TYR A 89 -1.35 -10.00 -4.61
N ILE A 90 -2.05 -10.55 -3.63
CA ILE A 90 -2.37 -9.88 -2.37
C ILE A 90 -1.11 -9.37 -1.63
N LYS A 91 0.01 -10.06 -1.77
CA LYS A 91 1.30 -9.61 -1.24
C LYS A 91 1.72 -8.24 -1.78
N ASN A 92 1.54 -8.02 -3.08
CA ASN A 92 1.84 -6.74 -3.71
C ASN A 92 0.81 -5.67 -3.30
N MET A 93 -0.46 -6.08 -3.13
CA MET A 93 -1.51 -5.21 -2.59
C MET A 93 -1.17 -4.75 -1.16
N ILE A 94 -0.77 -5.65 -0.25
CA ILE A 94 -0.38 -5.30 1.13
C ILE A 94 0.79 -4.32 1.11
N THR A 95 1.81 -4.57 0.30
CA THR A 95 2.97 -3.66 0.16
C THR A 95 2.55 -2.28 -0.34
N GLY A 96 1.67 -2.23 -1.34
CA GLY A 96 1.14 -0.96 -1.85
C GLY A 96 0.29 -0.23 -0.80
N ALA A 97 -0.62 -0.94 -0.13
CA ALA A 97 -1.48 -0.36 0.89
C ALA A 97 -0.71 0.20 2.10
N ALA A 98 0.39 -0.45 2.48
CA ALA A 98 1.26 0.03 3.57
C ALA A 98 1.92 1.40 3.27
N GLN A 99 1.93 1.82 2.01
CA GLN A 99 2.45 3.12 1.61
C GLN A 99 1.42 4.24 1.65
N MET A 100 0.13 3.93 1.78
CA MET A 100 -0.96 4.89 1.62
C MET A 100 -1.23 5.68 2.90
N ASP A 101 -1.48 6.97 2.72
CA ASP A 101 -2.01 7.89 3.74
C ASP A 101 -3.54 7.96 3.67
N GLY A 102 -4.13 7.39 2.62
CA GLY A 102 -5.55 7.21 2.38
C GLY A 102 -5.78 6.32 1.17
N ALA A 103 -6.92 5.68 1.06
CA ALA A 103 -7.24 4.81 -0.06
C ALA A 103 -8.52 5.23 -0.81
N ILE A 104 -8.56 4.93 -2.10
CA ILE A 104 -9.74 4.98 -2.94
C ILE A 104 -10.22 3.54 -3.14
N LEU A 105 -11.34 3.20 -2.55
CA LEU A 105 -11.99 1.91 -2.74
C LEU A 105 -12.83 1.94 -4.01
N VAL A 106 -12.50 1.11 -4.99
CA VAL A 106 -13.24 1.02 -6.25
C VAL A 106 -14.17 -0.18 -6.22
N VAL A 107 -15.47 0.08 -6.34
CA VAL A 107 -16.52 -0.95 -6.37
C VAL A 107 -17.37 -0.76 -7.62
N ALA A 108 -17.51 -1.82 -8.43
CA ALA A 108 -18.42 -1.76 -9.58
C ALA A 108 -19.87 -1.80 -9.11
N ALA A 109 -20.69 -0.87 -9.55
CA ALA A 109 -22.11 -0.79 -9.21
C ALA A 109 -22.91 -2.02 -9.69
N THR A 110 -22.42 -2.69 -10.74
CA THR A 110 -23.01 -3.91 -11.29
C THR A 110 -22.86 -5.13 -10.39
N ASP A 111 -21.80 -5.17 -9.56
CA ASP A 111 -21.39 -6.36 -8.82
C ASP A 111 -21.50 -6.17 -7.30
N GLY A 112 -21.46 -4.91 -6.83
CA GLY A 112 -21.40 -4.58 -5.41
C GLY A 112 -20.08 -5.04 -4.75
N PRO A 113 -20.02 -5.07 -3.40
CA PRO A 113 -18.85 -5.53 -2.66
C PRO A 113 -18.60 -7.04 -2.86
N MET A 114 -17.44 -7.38 -3.42
CA MET A 114 -17.00 -8.74 -3.73
C MET A 114 -16.00 -9.26 -2.66
N PRO A 115 -15.63 -10.55 -2.64
CA PRO A 115 -14.73 -11.09 -1.61
C PRO A 115 -13.41 -10.35 -1.46
N GLN A 116 -12.72 -9.99 -2.55
CA GLN A 116 -11.47 -9.22 -2.46
C GLN A 116 -11.72 -7.78 -1.99
N THR A 117 -12.90 -7.20 -2.22
CA THR A 117 -13.25 -5.89 -1.66
C THR A 117 -13.18 -5.94 -0.14
N ARG A 118 -13.77 -6.97 0.48
CA ARG A 118 -13.74 -7.19 1.94
C ARG A 118 -12.32 -7.40 2.45
N GLU A 119 -11.54 -8.25 1.78
CA GLU A 119 -10.16 -8.53 2.15
C GLU A 119 -9.28 -7.27 2.03
N HIS A 120 -9.45 -6.46 0.99
CA HIS A 120 -8.67 -5.24 0.80
C HIS A 120 -8.96 -4.18 1.86
N ILE A 121 -10.21 -4.01 2.28
CA ILE A 121 -10.58 -3.09 3.37
C ILE A 121 -9.95 -3.56 4.69
N LEU A 122 -10.07 -4.86 5.00
CA LEU A 122 -9.44 -5.46 6.17
C LEU A 122 -7.93 -5.23 6.19
N LEU A 123 -7.25 -5.51 5.08
CA LEU A 123 -5.80 -5.33 4.96
C LEU A 123 -5.39 -3.86 5.04
N ALA A 124 -6.14 -2.95 4.41
CA ALA A 124 -5.92 -1.51 4.53
C ALA A 124 -6.00 -1.06 6.01
N ARG A 125 -6.99 -1.57 6.76
CA ARG A 125 -7.10 -1.30 8.19
C ARG A 125 -5.89 -1.82 8.97
N GLN A 126 -5.42 -3.02 8.67
CA GLN A 126 -4.28 -3.65 9.33
C GLN A 126 -2.97 -2.91 9.10
N VAL A 127 -2.71 -2.46 7.88
CA VAL A 127 -1.50 -1.68 7.56
C VAL A 127 -1.59 -0.22 8.00
N GLY A 128 -2.75 0.20 8.53
CA GLY A 128 -2.92 1.51 9.16
C GLY A 128 -3.39 2.62 8.24
N VAL A 129 -4.01 2.31 7.10
CA VAL A 129 -4.70 3.32 6.28
C VAL A 129 -5.78 4.01 7.13
N PRO A 130 -5.73 5.35 7.30
CA PRO A 130 -6.61 6.02 8.25
C PRO A 130 -8.03 6.26 7.72
N LYS A 131 -8.18 6.50 6.42
CA LYS A 131 -9.43 6.89 5.77
C LYS A 131 -9.56 6.28 4.39
N ILE A 132 -10.80 6.01 3.98
CA ILE A 132 -11.15 5.47 2.65
C ILE A 132 -12.19 6.39 2.02
N VAL A 133 -11.95 6.82 0.78
CA VAL A 133 -12.94 7.42 -0.12
C VAL A 133 -13.40 6.33 -1.08
N VAL A 134 -14.68 6.28 -1.41
CA VAL A 134 -15.22 5.26 -2.32
C VAL A 134 -15.51 5.85 -3.69
N PHE A 135 -15.12 5.14 -4.73
CA PHE A 135 -15.58 5.39 -6.09
C PHE A 135 -16.46 4.22 -6.56
N MET A 136 -17.77 4.46 -6.62
CA MET A 136 -18.73 3.52 -7.19
C MET A 136 -18.68 3.63 -8.71
N ASN A 137 -17.98 2.70 -9.33
CA ASN A 137 -17.68 2.69 -10.76
C ASN A 137 -18.74 1.97 -11.58
N LYS A 138 -18.74 2.15 -12.89
CA LYS A 138 -19.68 1.54 -13.86
C LYS A 138 -21.16 1.88 -13.59
N CYS A 139 -21.45 3.02 -12.99
CA CYS A 139 -22.83 3.45 -12.74
C CYS A 139 -23.61 3.67 -14.05
N ASP A 140 -22.92 3.88 -15.14
CA ASP A 140 -23.53 4.00 -16.49
C ASP A 140 -24.10 2.68 -17.04
N MET A 141 -23.81 1.56 -16.39
CA MET A 141 -24.33 0.24 -16.74
C MET A 141 -25.56 -0.16 -15.90
N VAL A 142 -25.99 0.69 -14.97
CA VAL A 142 -27.10 0.45 -14.04
C VAL A 142 -28.14 1.53 -14.22
N ASP A 143 -29.28 1.18 -14.78
CA ASP A 143 -30.39 2.13 -15.03
C ASP A 143 -31.27 2.35 -13.79
N ASP A 144 -31.21 1.43 -12.81
CA ASP A 144 -32.02 1.46 -11.60
C ASP A 144 -31.28 2.21 -10.47
N SER A 145 -31.83 3.37 -10.09
CA SER A 145 -31.26 4.18 -9.00
C SER A 145 -31.40 3.50 -7.61
N GLU A 146 -32.44 2.68 -7.40
CA GLU A 146 -32.64 1.96 -6.13
C GLU A 146 -31.54 0.91 -5.93
N LEU A 147 -31.07 0.29 -7.04
CA LEU A 147 -29.95 -0.64 -6.99
C LEU A 147 -28.64 0.07 -6.63
N LEU A 148 -28.40 1.28 -7.16
CA LEU A 148 -27.23 2.09 -6.78
C LEU A 148 -27.27 2.44 -5.28
N ASP A 149 -28.43 2.78 -4.76
CA ASP A 149 -28.60 3.11 -3.32
C ASP A 149 -28.37 1.89 -2.44
N LEU A 150 -28.82 0.70 -2.88
CA LEU A 150 -28.57 -0.54 -2.18
C LEU A 150 -27.07 -0.90 -2.13
N VAL A 151 -26.37 -0.80 -3.26
CA VAL A 151 -24.92 -1.03 -3.31
C VAL A 151 -24.16 -0.04 -2.41
N GLU A 152 -24.56 1.22 -2.39
CA GLU A 152 -23.99 2.22 -1.49
C GLU A 152 -24.17 1.84 -0.02
N MET A 153 -25.36 1.37 0.35
CA MET A 153 -25.64 0.94 1.72
C MET A 153 -24.77 -0.27 2.12
N GLU A 154 -24.63 -1.26 1.24
CA GLU A 154 -23.76 -2.41 1.49
C GLU A 154 -22.28 -2.01 1.66
N ILE A 155 -21.81 -1.03 0.89
CA ILE A 155 -20.45 -0.49 1.03
C ILE A 155 -20.26 0.19 2.38
N ARG A 156 -21.23 1.00 2.83
CA ARG A 156 -21.19 1.68 4.12
C ARG A 156 -21.15 0.69 5.29
N GLU A 157 -22.04 -0.31 5.27
CA GLU A 157 -22.07 -1.39 6.27
C GLU A 157 -20.73 -2.16 6.30
N LEU A 158 -20.15 -2.41 5.13
CA LEU A 158 -18.86 -3.09 5.04
C LEU A 158 -17.72 -2.25 5.64
N LEU A 159 -17.67 -0.94 5.38
CA LEU A 159 -16.68 -0.04 5.97
C LEU A 159 -16.81 0.01 7.49
N ASP A 160 -18.03 0.13 8.01
CA ASP A 160 -18.30 0.14 9.46
C ASP A 160 -17.88 -1.18 10.12
N SER A 161 -18.11 -2.32 9.45
CA SER A 161 -17.70 -3.65 9.94
C SER A 161 -16.18 -3.80 10.11
N GLN A 162 -15.40 -2.94 9.49
CA GLN A 162 -13.92 -2.93 9.54
C GLN A 162 -13.37 -1.67 10.24
N ASP A 163 -14.17 -1.04 11.11
CA ASP A 163 -13.81 0.16 11.88
C ASP A 163 -13.40 1.38 11.03
N PHE A 164 -13.88 1.47 9.80
CA PHE A 164 -13.87 2.72 9.05
C PHE A 164 -15.20 3.45 9.25
N ASP A 165 -15.18 4.78 9.09
CA ASP A 165 -16.36 5.62 9.24
C ASP A 165 -17.24 5.52 7.98
N GLY A 166 -18.04 4.45 7.89
CA GLY A 166 -18.90 4.17 6.73
C GLY A 166 -20.02 5.19 6.57
N GLU A 167 -20.53 5.76 7.67
CA GLU A 167 -21.58 6.79 7.63
C GLU A 167 -21.10 8.07 6.92
N ASN A 168 -19.87 8.53 7.22
CA ASN A 168 -19.34 9.79 6.71
C ASN A 168 -18.36 9.63 5.55
N ALA A 169 -18.00 8.40 5.17
CA ALA A 169 -17.11 8.15 4.04
C ALA A 169 -17.73 8.70 2.74
N PRO A 170 -17.02 9.56 1.98
CA PRO A 170 -17.50 10.02 0.70
C PRO A 170 -17.63 8.85 -0.28
N ILE A 171 -18.78 8.77 -0.95
CA ILE A 171 -19.03 7.79 -2.03
C ILE A 171 -19.38 8.55 -3.29
N VAL A 172 -18.47 8.54 -4.26
CA VAL A 172 -18.66 9.21 -5.55
C VAL A 172 -19.13 8.18 -6.57
N ARG A 173 -20.24 8.47 -7.24
CA ARG A 173 -20.84 7.62 -8.28
C ARG A 173 -20.38 8.08 -9.66
N GLY A 174 -19.90 7.15 -10.51
CA GLY A 174 -19.45 7.55 -11.82
C GLY A 174 -19.06 6.41 -12.75
N SER A 175 -18.47 6.78 -13.89
CA SER A 175 -17.90 5.86 -14.86
C SER A 175 -16.49 6.32 -15.22
N ALA A 176 -15.49 5.62 -14.73
CA ALA A 176 -14.10 5.89 -15.06
C ALA A 176 -13.83 5.71 -16.56
N LEU A 177 -14.50 4.74 -17.19
CA LEU A 177 -14.35 4.48 -18.63
C LEU A 177 -14.86 5.65 -19.49
N LYS A 178 -16.03 6.22 -19.15
CA LYS A 178 -16.54 7.40 -19.88
C LYS A 178 -15.61 8.60 -19.78
N ALA A 179 -15.03 8.84 -18.60
CA ALA A 179 -14.03 9.89 -18.44
C ALA A 179 -12.75 9.59 -19.26
N LEU A 180 -12.28 8.34 -19.23
CA LEU A 180 -11.10 7.93 -19.97
C LEU A 180 -11.28 7.98 -21.49
N GLU A 181 -12.44 7.61 -22.02
CA GLU A 181 -12.73 7.59 -23.46
C GLU A 181 -13.19 8.94 -24.00
N SER A 182 -13.58 9.89 -23.15
CA SER A 182 -14.00 11.23 -23.61
C SER A 182 -12.92 11.90 -24.45
N THR A 183 -13.30 12.48 -25.55
CA THR A 183 -12.43 13.28 -26.43
C THR A 183 -12.53 14.78 -26.18
N SER A 184 -13.35 15.19 -25.21
CA SER A 184 -13.50 16.58 -24.83
C SER A 184 -12.21 17.17 -24.26
N THR A 185 -11.88 18.38 -24.66
CA THR A 185 -10.82 19.19 -24.04
C THR A 185 -11.38 20.21 -23.02
N ASP A 186 -12.70 20.23 -22.88
CA ASP A 186 -13.37 21.09 -21.90
C ASP A 186 -13.32 20.41 -20.52
N VAL A 187 -12.62 21.03 -19.58
CA VAL A 187 -12.49 20.55 -18.19
C VAL A 187 -13.83 20.44 -17.45
N THR A 188 -14.86 21.14 -17.94
CA THR A 188 -16.21 21.13 -17.34
C THR A 188 -17.15 20.13 -18.01
N ALA A 189 -16.67 19.33 -18.96
CA ALA A 189 -17.48 18.32 -19.63
C ALA A 189 -18.07 17.32 -18.61
N PRO A 190 -19.33 16.91 -18.78
CA PRO A 190 -20.03 16.05 -17.81
C PRO A 190 -19.33 14.72 -17.51
N GLU A 191 -18.60 14.19 -18.49
CA GLU A 191 -17.86 12.94 -18.38
C GLU A 191 -16.75 12.99 -17.33
N TYR A 192 -16.20 14.20 -17.06
CA TYR A 192 -15.14 14.39 -16.06
C TYR A 192 -15.67 14.76 -14.67
N ALA A 193 -16.97 15.08 -14.54
CA ALA A 193 -17.55 15.57 -13.29
C ALA A 193 -17.30 14.63 -12.11
N CYS A 194 -17.46 13.32 -12.29
CA CYS A 194 -17.22 12.34 -11.23
C CYS A 194 -15.74 12.24 -10.81
N ILE A 195 -14.80 12.55 -11.71
CA ILE A 195 -13.37 12.55 -11.38
C ILE A 195 -13.03 13.81 -10.58
N TRP A 196 -13.57 14.98 -10.95
CA TRP A 196 -13.40 16.20 -10.14
C TRP A 196 -14.00 16.05 -8.76
N GLU A 197 -15.22 15.49 -8.65
CA GLU A 197 -15.88 15.21 -7.37
C GLU A 197 -15.04 14.24 -6.52
N LEU A 198 -14.46 13.20 -7.13
CA LEU A 198 -13.57 12.28 -6.43
C LEU A 198 -12.33 13.00 -5.89
N MET A 199 -11.68 13.84 -6.69
CA MET A 199 -10.49 14.56 -6.25
C MET A 199 -10.80 15.58 -5.14
N ASP A 200 -11.95 16.25 -5.20
CA ASP A 200 -12.42 17.13 -4.13
C ASP A 200 -12.70 16.35 -2.84
N ALA A 201 -13.28 15.16 -2.94
CA ALA A 201 -13.53 14.28 -1.81
C ALA A 201 -12.19 13.79 -1.19
N VAL A 202 -11.22 13.39 -2.01
CA VAL A 202 -9.89 13.00 -1.56
C VAL A 202 -9.17 14.15 -0.87
N ASP A 203 -9.18 15.35 -1.47
CA ASP A 203 -8.55 16.56 -0.91
C ASP A 203 -9.14 16.96 0.45
N SER A 204 -10.44 16.74 0.66
CA SER A 204 -11.15 17.19 1.86
C SER A 204 -11.22 16.12 2.96
N TYR A 205 -11.34 14.84 2.60
CA TYR A 205 -11.59 13.77 3.56
C TYR A 205 -10.34 13.05 4.02
N ILE A 206 -9.34 12.85 3.14
CA ILE A 206 -8.08 12.23 3.51
C ILE A 206 -7.26 13.23 4.34
N PRO A 207 -6.86 12.89 5.57
CA PRO A 207 -6.08 13.80 6.40
C PRO A 207 -4.67 14.00 5.84
N THR A 208 -4.09 15.18 6.08
CA THR A 208 -2.66 15.37 5.91
C THR A 208 -1.94 14.50 6.96
N PRO A 209 -1.06 13.59 6.54
CA PRO A 209 -0.43 12.67 7.49
C PRO A 209 0.57 13.40 8.39
N ASP A 210 0.60 13.01 9.67
CA ASP A 210 1.67 13.42 10.56
C ASP A 210 2.95 12.66 10.20
N ARG A 211 3.98 13.38 9.83
CA ARG A 211 5.27 12.84 9.38
C ARG A 211 6.25 12.78 10.54
N ALA A 212 6.66 11.57 10.92
CA ALA A 212 7.68 11.37 11.96
C ALA A 212 9.10 11.69 11.44
N ALA A 213 9.31 12.91 10.97
CA ALA A 213 10.57 13.35 10.36
C ALA A 213 11.71 13.52 11.36
N ASP A 214 11.41 13.67 12.64
CA ASP A 214 12.35 13.83 13.76
C ASP A 214 12.95 12.50 14.28
N LYS A 215 12.37 11.36 13.85
CA LYS A 215 12.89 10.03 14.21
C LYS A 215 14.06 9.62 13.31
N PRO A 216 14.88 8.62 13.73
CA PRO A 216 15.91 8.06 12.86
C PRO A 216 15.32 7.54 11.56
N PHE A 217 15.96 7.85 10.43
CA PHE A 217 15.51 7.42 9.09
C PHE A 217 15.33 5.92 9.01
N LEU A 218 14.21 5.52 8.39
CA LEU A 218 13.90 4.13 8.05
C LEU A 218 13.07 4.08 6.77
N MET A 219 13.51 3.26 5.83
CA MET A 219 12.83 2.98 4.57
C MET A 219 12.79 1.47 4.30
N PRO A 220 11.61 0.83 4.31
CA PRO A 220 11.46 -0.55 3.83
C PRO A 220 11.79 -0.65 2.34
N VAL A 221 12.52 -1.68 1.95
CA VAL A 221 12.85 -1.95 0.55
C VAL A 221 11.70 -2.67 -0.13
N GLU A 222 11.20 -2.11 -1.22
CA GLU A 222 10.10 -2.65 -2.02
C GLU A 222 10.59 -3.34 -3.29
N ASP A 223 11.52 -2.69 -3.97
CA ASP A 223 12.14 -3.21 -5.18
C ASP A 223 13.61 -2.79 -5.27
N VAL A 224 14.38 -3.56 -6.00
CA VAL A 224 15.80 -3.31 -6.22
C VAL A 224 16.13 -3.44 -7.70
N MET A 225 16.71 -2.40 -8.26
CA MET A 225 17.11 -2.37 -9.65
C MET A 225 18.54 -1.89 -9.83
N THR A 226 19.13 -2.22 -10.98
CA THR A 226 20.43 -1.68 -11.38
C THR A 226 20.24 -0.67 -12.49
N ILE A 227 20.83 0.51 -12.33
CA ILE A 227 20.85 1.52 -13.39
C ILE A 227 22.26 1.54 -13.97
N SER A 228 22.39 1.28 -15.28
CA SER A 228 23.68 1.27 -15.98
C SER A 228 24.43 2.58 -15.76
N GLY A 229 25.67 2.49 -15.27
CA GLY A 229 26.54 3.63 -14.98
C GLY A 229 26.22 4.40 -13.68
N ARG A 230 25.22 3.99 -12.91
CA ARG A 230 24.82 4.63 -11.64
C ARG A 230 24.87 3.68 -10.43
N GLY A 231 24.69 2.37 -10.64
CA GLY A 231 24.74 1.36 -9.60
C GLY A 231 23.38 0.85 -9.15
N THR A 232 23.33 0.35 -7.93
CA THR A 232 22.13 -0.23 -7.31
C THR A 232 21.21 0.85 -6.78
N VAL A 233 19.94 0.74 -7.07
CA VAL A 233 18.85 1.59 -6.57
C VAL A 233 17.88 0.74 -5.80
N ALA A 234 17.62 1.08 -4.55
CA ALA A 234 16.53 0.52 -3.77
C ALA A 234 15.37 1.52 -3.76
N THR A 235 14.17 1.03 -4.02
CA THR A 235 12.94 1.84 -3.96
C THR A 235 12.15 1.50 -2.70
N GLY A 236 11.42 2.49 -2.19
CA GLY A 236 10.54 2.33 -1.06
C GLY A 236 9.95 3.65 -0.58
N ARG A 237 8.93 3.56 0.27
CA ARG A 237 8.42 4.72 1.01
C ARG A 237 9.24 4.93 2.27
N VAL A 238 9.65 6.15 2.52
CA VAL A 238 10.27 6.54 3.79
C VAL A 238 9.23 6.46 4.91
N GLU A 239 9.39 5.51 5.83
CA GLU A 239 8.46 5.31 6.95
C GLU A 239 8.61 6.42 7.99
N ARG A 240 9.85 6.82 8.28
CA ARG A 240 10.18 7.86 9.25
C ARG A 240 11.55 8.48 9.00
N GLY A 241 11.77 9.64 9.59
CA GLY A 241 13.05 10.34 9.58
C GLY A 241 13.35 11.07 8.29
N THR A 242 14.58 11.55 8.21
CA THR A 242 15.11 12.30 7.05
C THR A 242 16.48 11.74 6.67
N ALA A 243 16.79 11.70 5.38
CA ALA A 243 18.08 11.28 4.85
C ALA A 243 18.57 12.24 3.78
N HIS A 244 19.90 12.45 3.73
CA HIS A 244 20.56 13.28 2.75
C HIS A 244 21.53 12.47 1.88
N VAL A 245 21.87 13.01 0.73
CA VAL A 245 22.94 12.45 -0.10
C VAL A 245 24.26 12.57 0.68
N GLY A 246 24.96 11.45 0.81
CA GLY A 246 26.20 11.34 1.60
C GLY A 246 26.02 10.63 2.93
N ASP A 247 24.79 10.45 3.41
CA ASP A 247 24.52 9.76 4.66
C ASP A 247 24.88 8.28 4.59
N GLN A 248 25.47 7.79 5.69
CA GLN A 248 25.73 6.37 5.88
C GLN A 248 24.50 5.69 6.47
N MET A 249 24.15 4.52 5.90
CA MET A 249 22.99 3.72 6.29
C MET A 249 23.38 2.27 6.52
N GLU A 250 22.55 1.55 7.24
CA GLU A 250 22.59 0.09 7.36
C GLU A 250 21.41 -0.53 6.60
N ILE A 251 21.68 -1.67 5.95
CA ILE A 251 20.67 -2.56 5.38
C ILE A 251 20.46 -3.69 6.38
N VAL A 252 19.22 -3.86 6.87
CA VAL A 252 18.88 -4.73 8.00
C VAL A 252 17.71 -5.65 7.64
N GLY A 253 17.76 -6.89 8.13
CA GLY A 253 16.70 -7.89 7.96
C GLY A 253 17.02 -8.94 6.90
N ILE A 254 16.29 -10.03 6.89
CA ILE A 254 16.40 -11.21 6.04
C ILE A 254 17.74 -11.95 6.23
N LYS A 255 18.84 -11.23 6.18
CA LYS A 255 20.20 -11.74 6.45
C LYS A 255 20.59 -11.41 7.89
N PRO A 256 21.26 -12.30 8.59
CA PRO A 256 21.72 -12.04 9.97
C PRO A 256 22.77 -10.94 10.04
N GLU A 257 23.55 -10.77 8.98
CA GLU A 257 24.60 -9.77 8.89
C GLU A 257 24.06 -8.43 8.39
N LYS A 258 24.41 -7.35 9.07
CA LYS A 258 24.11 -5.99 8.65
C LYS A 258 25.13 -5.53 7.61
N MET A 259 24.68 -4.83 6.60
CA MET A 259 25.53 -4.25 5.59
C MET A 259 25.46 -2.75 5.66
N THR A 260 26.60 -2.07 5.60
CA THR A 260 26.69 -0.61 5.53
C THR A 260 26.72 -0.14 4.08
N THR A 261 26.04 0.97 3.81
CA THR A 261 26.03 1.62 2.51
C THR A 261 26.05 3.14 2.67
N THR A 262 26.24 3.86 1.57
CA THR A 262 26.12 5.32 1.54
C THR A 262 25.13 5.71 0.45
N ILE A 263 24.20 6.61 0.78
CA ILE A 263 23.27 7.17 -0.20
C ILE A 263 24.06 8.13 -1.11
N THR A 264 24.10 7.85 -2.41
CA THR A 264 24.79 8.68 -3.40
C THR A 264 23.86 9.53 -4.26
N GLY A 265 22.57 9.31 -4.15
CA GLY A 265 21.52 10.08 -4.83
C GLY A 265 20.15 9.69 -4.35
N LEU A 266 19.24 10.63 -4.39
CA LEU A 266 17.83 10.46 -4.02
C LEU A 266 16.97 10.98 -5.16
N GLU A 267 15.94 10.19 -5.54
CA GLU A 267 15.05 10.54 -6.62
C GLU A 267 13.60 10.17 -6.25
N MET A 268 12.65 10.99 -6.69
CA MET A 268 11.22 10.72 -6.63
C MET A 268 10.60 11.12 -7.98
N PHE A 269 9.83 10.22 -8.63
CA PHE A 269 9.25 10.45 -9.95
C PHE A 269 10.26 10.94 -11.00
N ARG A 270 11.46 10.37 -11.02
CA ARG A 270 12.60 10.73 -11.90
C ARG A 270 13.19 12.14 -11.66
N LYS A 271 12.67 12.91 -10.70
CA LYS A 271 13.18 14.20 -10.26
C LYS A 271 14.19 13.99 -9.13
N SER A 272 15.22 14.84 -9.06
CA SER A 272 16.22 14.77 -7.99
C SER A 272 15.70 15.38 -6.70
N LEU A 273 16.04 14.76 -5.57
CA LEU A 273 15.76 15.26 -4.23
C LEU A 273 17.06 15.72 -3.55
N GLU A 274 17.01 16.83 -2.82
CA GLU A 274 18.10 17.25 -1.95
C GLU A 274 18.16 16.40 -0.67
N PHE A 275 17.00 16.04 -0.16
CA PHE A 275 16.81 15.14 0.97
C PHE A 275 15.52 14.36 0.80
N ALA A 276 15.45 13.20 1.43
CA ALA A 276 14.23 12.40 1.57
C ALA A 276 13.70 12.52 2.99
N GLN A 277 12.38 12.57 3.14
CA GLN A 277 11.73 12.63 4.45
C GLN A 277 10.58 11.62 4.54
N ALA A 278 10.12 11.38 5.76
CA ALA A 278 8.99 10.52 6.03
C ALA A 278 7.82 10.81 5.07
N GLY A 279 7.30 9.76 4.43
CA GLY A 279 6.23 9.82 3.44
C GLY A 279 6.68 9.88 1.98
N ASP A 280 7.91 10.22 1.68
CA ASP A 280 8.41 10.25 0.30
C ASP A 280 8.54 8.82 -0.27
N ASN A 281 8.07 8.61 -1.51
CA ASN A 281 8.35 7.38 -2.27
C ASN A 281 9.61 7.59 -3.11
N ILE A 282 10.71 7.02 -2.71
CA ILE A 282 12.02 7.33 -3.28
C ILE A 282 12.71 6.14 -3.92
N GLY A 283 13.59 6.45 -4.87
CA GLY A 283 14.70 5.60 -5.26
C GLY A 283 16.00 6.12 -4.65
N ALA A 284 16.58 5.34 -3.75
CA ALA A 284 17.87 5.63 -3.13
C ALA A 284 18.99 4.94 -3.89
N LEU A 285 19.94 5.70 -4.43
CA LEU A 285 21.14 5.17 -5.06
C LEU A 285 22.15 4.81 -3.95
N LEU A 286 22.61 3.57 -3.97
CA LEU A 286 23.47 3.01 -2.92
C LEU A 286 24.88 2.76 -3.44
N ARG A 287 25.89 3.08 -2.62
CA ARG A 287 27.29 2.81 -2.92
C ARG A 287 27.75 1.53 -2.25
N GLY A 288 28.53 0.71 -2.99
CA GLY A 288 29.19 -0.46 -2.44
C GLY A 288 28.25 -1.62 -2.13
N VAL A 289 27.08 -1.64 -2.76
CA VAL A 289 26.07 -2.70 -2.65
C VAL A 289 25.69 -3.16 -4.04
N ASP A 290 25.85 -4.44 -4.31
CA ASP A 290 25.40 -5.06 -5.54
C ASP A 290 23.91 -5.45 -5.42
N ARG A 291 23.24 -5.59 -6.56
CA ARG A 291 21.78 -5.87 -6.59
C ARG A 291 21.39 -7.16 -5.88
N ASP A 292 22.23 -8.17 -5.88
CA ASP A 292 22.02 -9.48 -5.24
C ASP A 292 22.30 -9.47 -3.72
N GLN A 293 22.88 -8.41 -3.22
CA GLN A 293 23.16 -8.22 -1.79
C GLN A 293 22.01 -7.59 -1.03
N ILE A 294 21.13 -6.88 -1.72
CA ILE A 294 19.93 -6.25 -1.15
C ILE A 294 18.67 -6.79 -1.80
N GLU A 295 17.62 -7.00 -1.02
CA GLU A 295 16.37 -7.56 -1.51
C GLU A 295 15.14 -6.95 -0.83
N ARG A 296 13.98 -7.11 -1.47
CA ARG A 296 12.69 -6.71 -0.90
C ARG A 296 12.49 -7.31 0.48
N GLY A 297 12.00 -6.51 1.41
CA GLY A 297 11.73 -6.93 2.79
C GLY A 297 12.81 -6.55 3.79
N GLN A 298 14.02 -6.20 3.31
CA GLN A 298 15.01 -5.53 4.15
C GLN A 298 14.59 -4.07 4.39
N VAL A 299 15.24 -3.41 5.34
CA VAL A 299 15.09 -1.97 5.56
C VAL A 299 16.44 -1.26 5.43
N ILE A 300 16.40 -0.03 4.92
CA ILE A 300 17.52 0.90 4.96
C ILE A 300 17.26 1.86 6.11
N ALA A 301 18.18 1.92 7.07
CA ALA A 301 18.02 2.71 8.30
C ALA A 301 19.30 3.36 8.76
N VAL A 302 19.17 4.36 9.64
CA VAL A 302 20.32 4.94 10.35
C VAL A 302 21.06 3.83 11.10
N PRO A 303 22.40 3.78 11.05
CA PRO A 303 23.18 2.74 11.72
C PRO A 303 22.81 2.58 13.20
N GLY A 304 22.52 1.34 13.60
CA GLY A 304 22.18 0.99 14.97
C GLY A 304 20.76 1.35 15.42
N SER A 305 19.94 1.97 14.57
CA SER A 305 18.56 2.37 14.94
C SER A 305 17.55 1.23 14.89
N VAL A 306 17.83 0.18 14.14
CA VAL A 306 16.96 -1.01 13.99
C VAL A 306 17.81 -2.29 14.02
N HIS A 307 17.23 -3.37 14.52
CA HIS A 307 17.92 -4.66 14.60
C HIS A 307 17.06 -5.78 13.99
N PRO A 308 17.69 -6.81 13.41
CA PRO A 308 16.98 -7.99 12.93
C PRO A 308 16.72 -8.96 14.09
N TYR A 309 15.50 -9.48 14.16
CA TYR A 309 15.08 -10.45 15.17
C TYR A 309 14.34 -11.61 14.54
N THR A 310 14.43 -12.77 15.15
CA THR A 310 13.68 -13.97 14.77
C THR A 310 12.58 -14.34 15.77
N THR A 311 12.63 -13.80 16.99
CA THR A 311 11.75 -14.24 18.08
C THR A 311 11.06 -13.03 18.72
N PHE A 312 9.74 -13.14 18.87
CA PHE A 312 8.94 -12.10 19.47
C PHE A 312 7.65 -12.67 20.10
N ASP A 313 7.08 -11.93 21.04
CA ASP A 313 5.71 -12.13 21.51
C ASP A 313 4.79 -11.14 20.78
N GLY A 314 3.63 -11.61 20.34
CA GLY A 314 2.64 -10.80 19.65
C GLY A 314 1.25 -10.95 20.23
N HIS A 315 0.55 -9.83 20.38
CA HIS A 315 -0.88 -9.84 20.68
C HIS A 315 -1.65 -9.98 19.38
N VAL A 316 -2.45 -11.04 19.20
CA VAL A 316 -3.05 -11.44 17.93
C VAL A 316 -4.54 -11.63 18.06
N TYR A 317 -5.29 -11.06 17.13
CA TYR A 317 -6.68 -11.39 16.83
C TYR A 317 -6.76 -12.40 15.68
N VAL A 318 -7.42 -13.52 15.92
CA VAL A 318 -7.65 -14.57 14.92
C VAL A 318 -8.98 -14.33 14.22
N LEU A 319 -8.94 -14.07 12.92
CA LEU A 319 -10.12 -13.73 12.12
C LEU A 319 -11.13 -14.87 12.08
N LYS A 320 -12.41 -14.54 12.24
CA LYS A 320 -13.55 -15.47 12.08
C LYS A 320 -13.76 -15.82 10.60
N LYS A 321 -14.53 -16.89 10.36
CA LYS A 321 -14.91 -17.31 9.00
C LYS A 321 -15.66 -16.20 8.24
N GLU A 322 -16.56 -15.50 8.92
CA GLU A 322 -17.37 -14.41 8.37
C GLU A 322 -16.51 -13.20 7.96
N GLU A 323 -15.34 -13.05 8.57
CA GLU A 323 -14.33 -12.03 8.27
C GLU A 323 -13.34 -12.47 7.18
N GLY A 324 -13.57 -13.65 6.55
CA GLY A 324 -12.69 -14.24 5.56
C GLY A 324 -11.54 -15.06 6.15
N GLY A 325 -11.53 -15.24 7.47
CA GLY A 325 -10.52 -15.99 8.20
C GLY A 325 -10.74 -17.50 8.23
N ARG A 326 -10.20 -18.14 9.26
CA ARG A 326 -10.30 -19.60 9.46
C ARG A 326 -11.68 -20.02 9.95
N HIS A 327 -12.01 -21.28 9.69
CA HIS A 327 -13.20 -21.94 10.24
C HIS A 327 -12.84 -23.10 11.21
N THR A 328 -11.54 -23.38 11.37
CA THR A 328 -11.01 -24.43 12.26
C THR A 328 -9.99 -23.83 13.21
N PRO A 329 -9.89 -24.38 14.44
CA PRO A 329 -8.83 -23.96 15.36
C PRO A 329 -7.45 -24.35 14.83
N PHE A 330 -6.43 -23.72 15.41
CA PHE A 330 -5.04 -24.19 15.26
C PHE A 330 -4.41 -24.48 16.61
N PHE A 331 -3.32 -25.21 16.58
CA PHE A 331 -2.63 -25.75 17.75
C PHE A 331 -1.18 -25.26 17.79
N ASN A 332 -0.48 -25.58 18.87
CA ASN A 332 0.96 -25.37 18.96
C ASN A 332 1.71 -25.90 17.74
N ASN A 333 2.80 -25.23 17.36
CA ASN A 333 3.60 -25.51 16.17
C ASN A 333 2.88 -25.22 14.85
N TYR A 334 1.82 -24.42 14.85
CA TYR A 334 1.22 -23.90 13.62
C TYR A 334 2.22 -23.01 12.89
N ARG A 335 2.31 -23.14 11.56
CA ARG A 335 3.35 -22.53 10.71
C ARG A 335 2.77 -21.69 9.58
N PRO A 336 2.16 -20.55 9.87
CA PRO A 336 1.68 -19.63 8.84
C PRO A 336 2.78 -18.70 8.34
N GLN A 337 2.42 -17.82 7.38
CA GLN A 337 3.26 -16.71 6.96
C GLN A 337 2.92 -15.44 7.72
N PHE A 338 3.94 -14.76 8.20
CA PHE A 338 3.88 -13.47 8.86
C PHE A 338 4.29 -12.38 7.89
N TYR A 339 3.45 -11.38 7.73
CA TYR A 339 3.69 -10.25 6.84
C TYR A 339 4.07 -9.03 7.67
N PHE A 340 5.30 -8.57 7.49
CA PHE A 340 5.86 -7.37 8.10
C PHE A 340 6.27 -6.39 7.00
N ARG A 341 5.76 -5.15 7.00
CA ARG A 341 6.11 -4.15 5.98
C ARG A 341 6.03 -4.74 4.56
N THR A 342 7.19 -4.90 3.92
CA THR A 342 7.33 -5.40 2.53
C THR A 342 7.73 -6.87 2.42
N THR A 343 7.86 -7.59 3.56
CA THR A 343 8.30 -8.99 3.60
C THR A 343 7.23 -9.92 4.16
N ASP A 344 7.35 -11.19 3.79
CA ASP A 344 6.64 -12.31 4.39
C ASP A 344 7.63 -13.39 4.80
N VAL A 345 7.47 -13.90 6.01
CA VAL A 345 8.33 -14.92 6.61
C VAL A 345 7.49 -15.98 7.29
N THR A 346 7.82 -17.25 7.09
CA THR A 346 7.20 -18.33 7.84
C THR A 346 7.64 -18.26 9.31
N GLY A 347 6.68 -18.37 10.23
CA GLY A 347 6.93 -18.43 11.66
C GLY A 347 6.26 -19.62 12.30
N ILE A 348 6.79 -20.05 13.43
CA ILE A 348 6.23 -21.12 14.28
C ILE A 348 5.56 -20.45 15.46
N ILE A 349 4.29 -20.78 15.69
CA ILE A 349 3.52 -20.25 16.82
C ILE A 349 3.57 -21.22 17.99
N THR A 350 3.86 -20.68 19.17
CA THR A 350 3.68 -21.34 20.45
C THR A 350 2.61 -20.60 21.25
N LEU A 351 1.55 -21.32 21.64
CA LEU A 351 0.47 -20.77 22.42
C LEU A 351 0.86 -20.67 23.91
N PRO A 352 0.22 -19.79 24.69
CA PRO A 352 0.48 -19.63 26.11
C PRO A 352 0.28 -20.95 26.86
N GLU A 353 1.00 -21.09 27.97
CA GLU A 353 0.91 -22.27 28.85
C GLU A 353 -0.54 -22.49 29.31
N GLY A 354 -1.05 -23.70 29.15
CA GLY A 354 -2.44 -24.06 29.47
C GLY A 354 -3.44 -23.82 28.32
N THR A 355 -3.01 -23.26 27.16
CA THR A 355 -3.84 -23.09 25.98
C THR A 355 -3.54 -24.21 24.99
N GLU A 356 -4.49 -25.14 24.80
CA GLU A 356 -4.30 -26.27 23.88
C GLU A 356 -4.54 -25.86 22.41
N MET A 357 -5.49 -24.98 22.16
CA MET A 357 -5.88 -24.53 20.84
C MET A 357 -6.30 -23.05 20.83
N CYS A 358 -6.27 -22.42 19.66
CA CYS A 358 -6.77 -21.09 19.42
C CYS A 358 -7.92 -21.17 18.40
N MET A 359 -9.07 -20.57 18.74
CA MET A 359 -10.28 -20.55 17.92
C MET A 359 -10.34 -19.29 17.05
N PRO A 360 -11.01 -19.36 15.88
CA PRO A 360 -11.40 -18.14 15.17
C PRO A 360 -12.22 -17.19 16.06
N GLY A 361 -11.81 -15.93 16.13
CA GLY A 361 -12.41 -14.92 16.99
C GLY A 361 -11.68 -14.69 18.33
N ASP A 362 -10.67 -15.50 18.63
CA ASP A 362 -9.88 -15.31 19.85
C ASP A 362 -8.88 -14.16 19.75
N ASN A 363 -8.66 -13.48 20.87
CA ASN A 363 -7.50 -12.63 21.10
C ASN A 363 -6.52 -13.40 21.98
N VAL A 364 -5.29 -13.56 21.52
CA VAL A 364 -4.30 -14.39 22.23
C VAL A 364 -2.90 -13.80 22.13
N ASP A 365 -2.15 -13.89 23.22
CA ASP A 365 -0.72 -13.62 23.20
C ASP A 365 0.01 -14.85 22.68
N MET A 366 0.81 -14.69 21.66
CA MET A 366 1.54 -15.78 21.01
C MET A 366 3.03 -15.52 21.06
N HIS A 367 3.77 -16.58 21.33
CA HIS A 367 5.21 -16.60 21.10
C HIS A 367 5.48 -17.07 19.66
N VAL A 368 6.31 -16.34 18.91
CA VAL A 368 6.57 -16.58 17.49
C VAL A 368 8.07 -16.69 17.24
N GLU A 369 8.47 -17.77 16.58
CA GLU A 369 9.82 -17.97 16.05
C GLU A 369 9.80 -17.92 14.52
N LEU A 370 10.40 -16.89 13.92
CA LEU A 370 10.53 -16.74 12.46
C LEU A 370 11.72 -17.55 11.93
N ILE A 371 11.56 -18.13 10.75
CA ILE A 371 12.65 -18.87 10.09
C ILE A 371 13.74 -17.95 9.51
N THR A 372 13.45 -16.66 9.38
CA THR A 372 14.37 -15.65 8.83
C THR A 372 14.25 -14.38 9.67
N PRO A 373 15.37 -13.70 9.98
CA PRO A 373 15.32 -12.49 10.81
C PRO A 373 14.63 -11.33 10.06
N VAL A 374 13.80 -10.59 10.78
CA VAL A 374 13.08 -9.42 10.28
C VAL A 374 13.50 -8.18 11.09
N ALA A 375 13.69 -7.07 10.41
CA ALA A 375 13.88 -5.78 11.06
C ALA A 375 12.57 -5.38 11.75
N MET A 376 12.51 -5.48 13.09
CA MET A 376 11.28 -5.23 13.83
C MET A 376 11.51 -4.37 15.07
N GLU A 377 10.40 -3.82 15.55
CA GLU A 377 10.32 -2.98 16.73
C GLU A 377 9.03 -3.31 17.50
N GLU A 378 9.02 -3.10 18.81
CA GLU A 378 7.79 -3.22 19.61
C GLU A 378 6.73 -2.23 19.13
N GLY A 379 5.48 -2.65 19.12
CA GLY A 379 4.36 -1.89 18.54
C GLY A 379 4.16 -2.06 17.03
N MET A 380 5.06 -2.78 16.35
CA MET A 380 4.93 -3.04 14.90
C MET A 380 3.77 -3.98 14.62
N ARG A 381 2.93 -3.63 13.66
CA ARG A 381 1.81 -4.46 13.20
C ARG A 381 2.27 -5.52 12.21
N PHE A 382 1.56 -6.65 12.22
CA PHE A 382 1.75 -7.73 11.25
C PHE A 382 0.43 -8.42 10.92
N ALA A 383 0.40 -9.05 9.75
CA ALA A 383 -0.69 -9.93 9.35
C ALA A 383 -0.21 -11.38 9.32
N ILE A 384 -1.12 -12.32 9.63
CA ILE A 384 -0.88 -13.76 9.54
C ILE A 384 -1.71 -14.31 8.38
N ARG A 385 -1.06 -15.07 7.49
CA ARG A 385 -1.72 -15.62 6.29
C ARG A 385 -1.45 -17.11 6.13
N GLU A 386 -2.45 -17.81 5.61
CA GLU A 386 -2.39 -19.23 5.25
C GLU A 386 -3.23 -19.48 4.00
N GLY A 387 -2.71 -20.26 3.05
CA GLY A 387 -3.47 -20.70 1.88
C GLY A 387 -4.07 -19.57 1.03
N GLY A 388 -3.40 -18.39 1.00
CA GLY A 388 -3.88 -17.23 0.26
C GLY A 388 -4.87 -16.33 1.02
N HIS A 389 -5.25 -16.67 2.25
CA HIS A 389 -6.18 -15.92 3.10
C HIS A 389 -5.49 -15.29 4.30
N THR A 390 -5.95 -14.12 4.72
CA THR A 390 -5.56 -13.52 6.00
C THR A 390 -6.33 -14.23 7.10
N VAL A 391 -5.60 -14.80 8.06
CA VAL A 391 -6.20 -15.60 9.16
C VAL A 391 -6.07 -14.94 10.52
N GLY A 392 -5.27 -13.88 10.61
CA GLY A 392 -5.11 -13.11 11.83
C GLY A 392 -4.32 -11.83 11.61
N SER A 393 -4.38 -10.96 12.58
CA SER A 393 -3.58 -9.75 12.66
C SER A 393 -3.10 -9.51 14.08
N GLY A 394 -1.96 -8.88 14.21
CA GLY A 394 -1.40 -8.64 15.53
C GLY A 394 -0.41 -7.48 15.59
N VAL A 395 0.05 -7.27 16.80
CA VAL A 395 1.07 -6.25 17.13
C VAL A 395 2.18 -6.94 17.91
N VAL A 396 3.43 -6.62 17.57
CA VAL A 396 4.60 -7.06 18.35
C VAL A 396 4.54 -6.43 19.73
N SER A 397 4.33 -7.22 20.76
CA SER A 397 4.23 -6.75 22.15
C SER A 397 5.56 -6.75 22.86
N LYS A 398 6.45 -7.69 22.51
CA LYS A 398 7.78 -7.83 23.09
C LYS A 398 8.73 -8.51 22.10
N ILE A 399 9.95 -8.06 22.08
CA ILE A 399 11.02 -8.66 21.27
C ILE A 399 11.94 -9.43 22.20
N GLU A 400 12.22 -10.68 21.85
CA GLU A 400 13.21 -11.49 22.54
C GLU A 400 14.53 -11.48 21.77
N LYS A 401 15.64 -11.46 22.51
CA LYS A 401 16.99 -11.36 21.94
C LYS A 401 17.47 -12.69 21.37
#